data_7a2ed144f903843d8d1db6ed0bde1f30
#
_entry.id   7a2ed144f903843d8d1db6ed0bde1f30
#
_cell.length_a   1.000
_cell.length_b   1.000
_cell.length_c   1.000
_cell.angle_alpha   90.00
_cell.angle_beta   90.00
_cell.angle_gamma   90.00
#
_symmetry.space_group_name_H-M   'P 1'
#
loop_
_entity.id
_entity.type
_entity.pdbx_description
1 polymer ?
#
loop_
_entity_poly.entity_id
_entity_poly.type
_entity_poly.pdbx_seq_one_letter_code
_entity_poly.pdbx_strand_id
1 'polypeptide(L)'
;MRDQGQEKLWPAFLRILGAHGVGLAYFFGSQKELGPLLLDGKIVAGAAESDLDLGVVLLEHPWDYREGEKLRRRLQEDLAGLFSPVRLHVLLLEEENAHVQHAAIRGLQVYGVDEEFAREYRRRVLTLYGDWHSWW
;
A
#
# COMPACT_ATOMS: atom_id res chain seq x y z
N MET A 1 -13.15 3.38 -29.89
CA MET A 1 -11.78 3.41 -29.63
C MET A 1 -11.50 3.19 -28.15
N ARG A 2 -10.54 2.39 -27.89
CA ARG A 2 -10.26 2.18 -26.53
C ARG A 2 -9.52 3.35 -25.99
N ASP A 3 -9.73 3.61 -24.75
CA ASP A 3 -9.18 4.76 -24.17
C ASP A 3 -7.70 4.55 -24.02
N GLN A 4 -6.97 5.38 -24.60
CA GLN A 4 -5.54 5.47 -24.50
C GLN A 4 -4.82 4.15 -24.61
N GLY A 5 -5.52 3.09 -24.97
CA GLY A 5 -4.90 1.81 -25.16
C GLY A 5 -4.42 1.14 -23.90
N GLN A 6 -4.80 1.65 -22.75
CA GLN A 6 -4.30 1.12 -21.49
C GLN A 6 -5.27 0.14 -20.91
N GLU A 7 -4.76 -1.01 -20.49
CA GLU A 7 -5.56 -1.99 -19.78
C GLU A 7 -5.67 -1.59 -18.32
N LYS A 8 -6.77 -2.00 -17.71
CA LYS A 8 -6.90 -1.83 -16.28
C LYS A 8 -6.05 -2.87 -15.57
N LEU A 9 -5.32 -2.44 -14.58
CA LEU A 9 -4.34 -3.28 -13.90
C LEU A 9 -4.80 -3.76 -12.54
N TRP A 10 -6.01 -3.37 -12.12
CA TRP A 10 -6.53 -3.78 -10.82
C TRP A 10 -6.50 -5.30 -10.61
N PRO A 11 -6.94 -6.13 -11.57
CA PRO A 11 -6.95 -7.56 -11.30
C PRO A 11 -5.56 -8.11 -10.99
N ALA A 12 -4.55 -7.66 -11.72
CA ALA A 12 -3.18 -8.11 -11.46
C ALA A 12 -2.71 -7.63 -10.10
N PHE A 13 -2.99 -6.37 -9.77
CA PHE A 13 -2.62 -5.79 -8.49
C PHE A 13 -3.21 -6.59 -7.32
N LEU A 14 -4.52 -6.82 -7.36
CA LEU A 14 -5.19 -7.53 -6.28
C LEU A 14 -4.70 -8.97 -6.16
N ARG A 15 -4.43 -9.60 -7.30
CA ARG A 15 -3.94 -10.97 -7.30
C ARG A 15 -2.56 -11.06 -6.66
N ILE A 16 -1.68 -10.12 -6.98
CA ILE A 16 -0.33 -10.12 -6.43
C ILE A 16 -0.40 -9.89 -4.92
N LEU A 17 -1.22 -8.95 -4.47
CA LEU A 17 -1.35 -8.70 -3.03
C LEU A 17 -1.82 -9.98 -2.31
N GLY A 18 -2.84 -10.62 -2.85
CA GLY A 18 -3.36 -11.83 -2.22
C GLY A 18 -2.34 -12.96 -2.21
N ALA A 19 -1.59 -13.10 -3.30
CA ALA A 19 -0.60 -14.17 -3.40
C ALA A 19 0.53 -14.00 -2.39
N HIS A 20 0.79 -12.79 -1.96
CA HIS A 20 1.85 -12.50 -0.99
C HIS A 20 1.33 -12.43 0.45
N GLY A 21 0.09 -12.81 0.68
CA GLY A 21 -0.46 -12.82 2.03
C GLY A 21 -0.77 -11.47 2.61
N VAL A 22 -1.03 -10.49 1.75
CA VAL A 22 -1.42 -9.16 2.21
C VAL A 22 -2.86 -9.20 2.68
N GLY A 23 -3.13 -8.61 3.85
CA GLY A 23 -4.49 -8.51 4.38
C GLY A 23 -5.10 -7.15 4.16
N LEU A 24 -4.29 -6.11 3.96
CA LEU A 24 -4.78 -4.74 3.88
C LEU A 24 -3.75 -3.89 3.18
N ALA A 25 -4.17 -2.94 2.34
CA ALA A 25 -3.24 -2.07 1.64
C ALA A 25 -3.82 -0.69 1.45
N TYR A 26 -2.94 0.31 1.57
CA TYR A 26 -3.30 1.72 1.41
C TYR A 26 -2.28 2.41 0.53
N PHE A 27 -2.74 3.23 -0.42
CA PHE A 27 -1.86 4.25 -0.98
C PHE A 27 -1.92 5.47 -0.07
N PHE A 28 -0.79 6.05 0.22
CA PHE A 28 -0.78 7.23 1.08
C PHE A 28 0.33 8.19 0.66
N GLY A 29 0.38 9.34 1.32
CA GLY A 29 1.34 10.37 0.97
C GLY A 29 0.78 11.33 -0.08
N SER A 30 1.62 12.25 -0.53
CA SER A 30 1.19 13.33 -1.40
C SER A 30 0.74 12.86 -2.77
N GLN A 31 1.19 11.69 -3.22
CA GLN A 31 0.88 11.18 -4.55
C GLN A 31 -0.10 10.01 -4.53
N LYS A 32 -0.86 9.90 -3.45
CA LYS A 32 -1.70 8.71 -3.27
C LYS A 32 -2.70 8.48 -4.40
N GLU A 33 -3.21 9.56 -5.01
CA GLU A 33 -4.18 9.42 -6.10
C GLU A 33 -3.59 8.81 -7.36
N LEU A 34 -2.26 8.86 -7.52
CA LEU A 34 -1.65 8.24 -8.68
C LEU A 34 -1.89 6.74 -8.71
N GLY A 35 -1.95 6.10 -7.55
CA GLY A 35 -2.13 4.66 -7.49
C GLY A 35 -3.36 4.19 -8.24
N PRO A 36 -4.55 4.62 -7.83
CA PRO A 36 -5.77 4.20 -8.53
C PRO A 36 -5.80 4.63 -9.99
N LEU A 37 -5.28 5.83 -10.30
CA LEU A 37 -5.27 6.29 -11.70
C LEU A 37 -4.44 5.35 -12.57
N LEU A 38 -3.25 4.98 -12.11
CA LEU A 38 -2.41 4.08 -12.89
C LEU A 38 -3.03 2.70 -13.00
N LEU A 39 -3.66 2.23 -11.92
CA LEU A 39 -4.32 0.93 -11.96
C LEU A 39 -5.55 0.94 -12.86
N ASP A 40 -6.14 2.11 -13.07
CA ASP A 40 -7.24 2.27 -14.03
C ASP A 40 -6.75 2.34 -15.45
N GLY A 41 -5.43 2.29 -15.67
CA GLY A 41 -4.86 2.36 -17.00
C GLY A 41 -4.71 3.77 -17.54
N LYS A 42 -4.75 4.76 -16.67
CA LYS A 42 -4.61 6.15 -17.10
C LYS A 42 -3.16 6.51 -17.32
N ILE A 43 -2.93 7.44 -18.22
CA ILE A 43 -1.60 8.01 -18.44
C ILE A 43 -1.59 9.37 -17.76
N VAL A 44 -0.64 9.54 -16.83
CA VAL A 44 -0.58 10.75 -16.02
C VAL A 44 0.69 11.51 -16.38
N ALA A 45 0.53 12.76 -16.82
CA ALA A 45 1.67 13.59 -17.17
C ALA A 45 2.52 13.86 -15.94
N GLY A 46 3.85 13.76 -16.10
CA GLY A 46 4.77 14.02 -15.02
C GLY A 46 4.91 12.88 -14.02
N ALA A 47 4.22 11.76 -14.25
CA ALA A 47 4.24 10.67 -13.28
C ALA A 47 5.63 10.07 -13.10
N ALA A 48 6.48 10.12 -14.11
CA ALA A 48 7.80 9.51 -14.04
C ALA A 48 8.67 10.10 -12.95
N GLU A 49 8.35 11.30 -12.48
CA GLU A 49 9.15 11.96 -11.46
C GLU A 49 8.56 11.84 -10.07
N SER A 50 7.55 11.00 -9.92
CA SER A 50 6.85 10.86 -8.65
C SER A 50 7.20 9.56 -7.97
N ASP A 51 7.11 9.57 -6.64
CA ASP A 51 7.18 8.37 -5.82
C ASP A 51 5.80 8.09 -5.27
N LEU A 52 5.45 6.81 -5.21
CA LEU A 52 4.14 6.39 -4.75
C LEU A 52 4.33 5.41 -3.59
N ASP A 53 3.74 5.73 -2.45
CA ASP A 53 3.87 4.89 -1.26
C ASP A 53 2.68 3.95 -1.14
N LEU A 54 2.97 2.66 -0.99
CA LEU A 54 1.97 1.64 -0.74
C LEU A 54 2.29 0.97 0.58
N GLY A 55 1.42 1.17 1.56
CA GLY A 55 1.57 0.51 2.85
C GLY A 55 0.73 -0.74 2.89
N VAL A 56 1.31 -1.86 3.32
CA VAL A 56 0.60 -3.12 3.39
C VAL A 56 0.68 -3.68 4.81
N VAL A 57 -0.37 -4.42 5.19
CA VAL A 57 -0.41 -5.17 6.44
C VAL A 57 -0.55 -6.63 6.04
N LEU A 58 0.36 -7.46 6.51
CA LEU A 58 0.33 -8.88 6.18
C LEU A 58 -0.65 -9.63 7.08
N LEU A 59 -1.25 -10.68 6.55
CA LEU A 59 -2.14 -11.52 7.35
C LEU A 59 -1.40 -12.12 8.53
N GLU A 60 -0.16 -12.52 8.29
CA GLU A 60 0.71 -13.02 9.35
C GLU A 60 2.03 -12.29 9.26
N HIS A 61 2.26 -11.41 10.21
CA HIS A 61 3.48 -10.61 10.20
C HIS A 61 4.66 -11.47 10.67
N PRO A 62 5.74 -11.55 9.89
CA PRO A 62 6.88 -12.34 10.30
C PRO A 62 7.60 -11.72 11.50
N TRP A 63 8.02 -12.56 12.44
CA TRP A 63 8.75 -12.09 13.61
C TRP A 63 10.19 -11.70 13.27
N ASP A 64 10.77 -12.37 12.27
CA ASP A 64 12.14 -12.12 11.87
C ASP A 64 12.17 -10.96 10.88
N TYR A 65 12.92 -9.92 11.22
CA TYR A 65 13.05 -8.76 10.36
C TYR A 65 13.55 -9.14 8.97
N ARG A 66 14.45 -10.12 8.89
CA ARG A 66 14.98 -10.53 7.59
C ARG A 66 13.91 -11.17 6.73
N GLU A 67 13.03 -11.95 7.33
CA GLU A 67 11.92 -12.54 6.60
C GLU A 67 10.98 -11.45 6.10
N GLY A 68 10.72 -10.48 6.95
CA GLY A 68 9.86 -9.35 6.54
C GLY A 68 10.45 -8.61 5.37
N GLU A 69 11.76 -8.36 5.41
CA GLU A 69 12.41 -7.62 4.32
C GLU A 69 12.41 -8.42 3.02
N LYS A 70 12.55 -9.74 3.09
CA LYS A 70 12.46 -10.57 1.90
C LYS A 70 11.07 -10.51 1.29
N LEU A 71 10.04 -10.59 2.13
CA LEU A 71 8.66 -10.50 1.66
C LEU A 71 8.39 -9.15 1.04
N ARG A 72 8.82 -8.09 1.72
CA ARG A 72 8.63 -6.74 1.20
C ARG A 72 9.29 -6.58 -0.16
N ARG A 73 10.51 -7.10 -0.30
CA ARG A 73 11.25 -6.96 -1.56
C ARG A 73 10.57 -7.72 -2.69
N ARG A 74 10.10 -8.94 -2.43
CA ARG A 74 9.41 -9.71 -3.45
C ARG A 74 8.13 -9.01 -3.89
N LEU A 75 7.39 -8.50 -2.92
CA LEU A 75 6.16 -7.77 -3.23
C LEU A 75 6.47 -6.52 -4.04
N GLN A 76 7.51 -5.79 -3.64
CA GLN A 76 7.98 -4.61 -4.35
C GLN A 76 8.29 -4.94 -5.80
N GLU A 77 9.04 -6.02 -6.03
CA GLU A 77 9.44 -6.41 -7.37
C GLU A 77 8.24 -6.83 -8.22
N ASP A 78 7.33 -7.59 -7.62
CA ASP A 78 6.19 -8.08 -8.38
C ASP A 78 5.22 -6.98 -8.74
N LEU A 79 5.14 -5.93 -7.92
CA LEU A 79 4.21 -4.83 -8.16
C LEU A 79 4.80 -3.71 -9.01
N ALA A 80 6.12 -3.55 -8.98
CA ALA A 80 6.75 -2.35 -9.55
C ALA A 80 6.37 -2.10 -11.00
N GLY A 81 6.28 -3.16 -11.80
CA GLY A 81 5.98 -3.01 -13.21
C GLY A 81 4.60 -2.46 -13.49
N LEU A 82 3.67 -2.63 -12.56
CA LEU A 82 2.31 -2.13 -12.76
C LEU A 82 2.25 -0.61 -12.69
N PHE A 83 3.23 0.01 -12.07
CA PHE A 83 3.20 1.45 -11.81
C PHE A 83 4.25 2.21 -12.61
N SER A 84 5.08 1.50 -13.37
CA SER A 84 6.09 2.16 -14.17
C SER A 84 5.45 3.23 -15.07
N PRO A 85 6.04 4.41 -15.20
CA PRO A 85 7.38 4.81 -14.76
C PRO A 85 7.45 5.41 -13.35
N VAL A 86 6.36 5.39 -12.60
CA VAL A 86 6.33 5.87 -11.24
C VAL A 86 7.10 4.89 -10.36
N ARG A 87 7.88 5.41 -9.41
CA ARG A 87 8.61 4.55 -8.47
C ARG A 87 7.70 4.18 -7.33
N LEU A 88 7.44 2.89 -7.20
CA LEU A 88 6.60 2.39 -6.13
C LEU A 88 7.47 2.06 -4.92
N HIS A 89 7.02 2.48 -3.76
CA HIS A 89 7.65 2.18 -2.48
C HIS A 89 6.70 1.33 -1.65
N VAL A 90 7.05 0.09 -1.40
CA VAL A 90 6.22 -0.78 -0.57
C VAL A 90 6.76 -0.75 0.86
N LEU A 91 5.86 -0.53 1.82
CA LEU A 91 6.20 -0.52 3.24
C LEU A 91 5.35 -1.53 3.98
N LEU A 92 5.99 -2.30 4.86
CA LEU A 92 5.26 -3.15 5.79
C LEU A 92 4.87 -2.27 6.96
N LEU A 93 3.59 -1.94 7.06
CA LEU A 93 3.14 -0.91 7.99
C LEU A 93 3.42 -1.27 9.44
N GLU A 94 3.33 -2.54 9.80
CA GLU A 94 3.54 -2.93 11.18
C GLU A 94 4.99 -2.80 11.62
N GLU A 95 5.91 -2.53 10.69
CA GLU A 95 7.31 -2.26 11.03
C GLU A 95 7.59 -0.75 11.08
N GLU A 96 6.61 0.08 10.80
CA GLU A 96 6.77 1.53 10.78
C GLU A 96 6.32 2.13 12.09
N ASN A 97 6.72 3.39 12.33
CA ASN A 97 6.31 4.06 13.54
C ASN A 97 4.85 4.50 13.46
N ALA A 98 4.33 5.00 14.59
CA ALA A 98 2.92 5.37 14.70
C ALA A 98 2.52 6.45 13.71
N HIS A 99 3.42 7.41 13.42
CA HIS A 99 3.10 8.48 12.49
C HIS A 99 2.89 7.96 11.08
N VAL A 100 3.76 7.05 10.64
CA VAL A 100 3.64 6.49 9.29
C VAL A 100 2.37 5.66 9.19
N GLN A 101 2.10 4.82 10.19
CA GLN A 101 0.90 4.00 10.16
C GLN A 101 -0.36 4.86 10.19
N HIS A 102 -0.34 5.93 10.97
CA HIS A 102 -1.49 6.83 11.02
C HIS A 102 -1.70 7.54 9.67
N ALA A 103 -0.60 7.96 9.03
CA ALA A 103 -0.71 8.57 7.71
C ALA A 103 -1.30 7.60 6.70
N ALA A 104 -0.91 6.33 6.78
CA ALA A 104 -1.41 5.32 5.85
C ALA A 104 -2.92 5.13 5.98
N ILE A 105 -3.44 4.99 7.20
CA ILE A 105 -4.88 4.75 7.35
C ILE A 105 -5.72 5.96 6.98
N ARG A 106 -5.10 7.13 6.88
CA ARG A 106 -5.77 8.33 6.39
C ARG A 106 -5.68 8.45 4.88
N GLY A 107 -4.98 7.52 4.24
CA GLY A 107 -4.87 7.51 2.79
C GLY A 107 -6.03 6.79 2.14
N LEU A 108 -5.72 6.10 1.04
CA LEU A 108 -6.73 5.41 0.24
C LEU A 108 -6.59 3.90 0.45
N GLN A 109 -7.58 3.31 1.08
CA GLN A 109 -7.59 1.85 1.22
C GLN A 109 -7.94 1.25 -0.13
N VAL A 110 -7.07 0.39 -0.64
CA VAL A 110 -7.26 -0.19 -1.97
C VAL A 110 -7.36 -1.71 -1.94
N TYR A 111 -7.18 -2.33 -0.78
CA TYR A 111 -7.30 -3.77 -0.64
C TYR A 111 -7.61 -4.11 0.82
N GLY A 112 -8.47 -5.09 1.03
CA GLY A 112 -8.75 -5.63 2.35
C GLY A 112 -9.36 -7.00 2.20
N VAL A 113 -8.86 -7.99 2.97
CA VAL A 113 -9.41 -9.34 2.89
C VAL A 113 -10.83 -9.38 3.44
N ASP A 114 -11.08 -8.60 4.50
CA ASP A 114 -12.42 -8.42 5.01
C ASP A 114 -12.47 -7.17 5.88
N GLU A 115 -13.69 -6.77 6.20
CA GLU A 115 -13.91 -5.53 6.94
C GLU A 115 -13.39 -5.62 8.37
N GLU A 116 -13.49 -6.77 8.96
CA GLU A 116 -13.05 -6.94 10.33
C GLU A 116 -11.54 -6.77 10.47
N PHE A 117 -10.78 -7.35 9.56
CA PHE A 117 -9.32 -7.21 9.57
C PHE A 117 -8.93 -5.74 9.45
N ALA A 118 -9.57 -5.03 8.53
CA ALA A 118 -9.28 -3.62 8.30
C ALA A 118 -9.63 -2.78 9.52
N ARG A 119 -10.81 -3.03 10.11
CA ARG A 119 -11.25 -2.26 11.28
C ARG A 119 -10.33 -2.51 12.47
N GLU A 120 -9.93 -3.74 12.67
CA GLU A 120 -9.06 -4.11 13.78
C GLU A 120 -7.71 -3.41 13.65
N TYR A 121 -7.15 -3.40 12.44
CA TYR A 121 -5.88 -2.73 12.23
C TYR A 121 -6.01 -1.23 12.48
N ARG A 122 -7.04 -0.60 11.90
CA ARG A 122 -7.23 0.84 12.08
C ARG A 122 -7.39 1.19 13.56
N ARG A 123 -8.12 0.35 14.30
CA ARG A 123 -8.31 0.59 15.72
C ARG A 123 -6.99 0.55 16.47
N ARG A 124 -6.13 -0.42 16.14
CA ARG A 124 -4.83 -0.52 16.79
C ARG A 124 -3.97 0.71 16.49
N VAL A 125 -4.00 1.18 15.26
CA VAL A 125 -3.22 2.35 14.88
C VAL A 125 -3.73 3.59 15.58
N LEU A 126 -5.04 3.76 15.65
CA LEU A 126 -5.59 4.93 16.32
C LEU A 126 -5.24 4.93 17.81
N THR A 127 -5.27 3.77 18.44
CA THR A 127 -4.88 3.67 19.84
C THR A 127 -3.40 4.02 20.02
N LEU A 128 -2.55 3.44 19.18
CA LEU A 128 -1.12 3.67 19.24
C LEU A 128 -0.78 5.15 19.04
N TYR A 129 -1.39 5.75 18.02
CA TYR A 129 -1.15 7.15 17.69
C TYR A 129 -1.70 8.05 18.79
N GLY A 130 -2.88 7.73 19.32
CA GLY A 130 -3.51 8.49 20.38
C GLY A 130 -2.71 8.43 21.67
N ASP A 131 -2.23 7.24 22.02
CA ASP A 131 -1.40 7.09 23.21
C ASP A 131 -0.13 7.92 23.09
N TRP A 132 0.48 7.89 21.92
CA TRP A 132 1.70 8.66 21.69
C TRP A 132 1.42 10.16 21.82
N HIS A 133 0.27 10.60 21.29
CA HIS A 133 -0.09 12.02 21.34
C HIS A 133 -0.56 12.48 22.71
N SER A 134 -1.08 11.58 23.50
CA SER A 134 -1.64 11.96 24.78
C SER A 134 -0.59 12.45 25.78
N TRP A 135 0.66 12.27 25.44
CA TRP A 135 1.76 12.74 26.27
C TRP A 135 2.09 14.21 26.04
N TRP A 136 1.47 14.82 25.06
CA TRP A 136 1.68 16.25 24.73
C TRP A 136 0.62 17.12 25.42
#